data_9930fec4ac6cf15acc5957eedfb8397c
#
_entry.id   9930fec4ac6cf15acc5957eedfb8397c
#
_cell.length_a   1.000
_cell.length_b   1.000
_cell.length_c   1.000
_cell.angle_alpha   90.00
_cell.angle_beta   90.00
_cell.angle_gamma   90.00
#
_symmetry.space_group_name_H-M   'P 1'
#
loop_
_entity.id
_entity.type
_entity.pdbx_description
1 polymer ?
#
loop_
_entity_poly.entity_id
_entity_poly.type
_entity_poly.pdbx_seq_one_letter_code
_entity_poly.pdbx_strand_id
1 'polypeptide(L)'
;MVTLEQLEALDQLIWQRSSVAAAQRCFCDQSSIVRRAQSTLKAFGLKLIRGSEYQLLGDCSILRLERLVHQQARFLGRLPLRLEATHYIREALSDPPIRGWSLGPCHHRGYSTFLGLLQERIVDAWITSDLQDLPESREFAVIRLWDWPGELVVHPLHPLAGETGLSRSDLDRFPSLILPAELYPELARVVHAKGFGQISQLQRYDLGSWDGLTQDRATISYGSSLTLELDANLTSLDWDLGLTGGEALIVLREWLEQPALQLLLDDLRWRQLQLQQRHPQLVGHL
;
A
#
# COMPACT_ATOMS: atom_id res chain seq x y z
N MET A 1 23.50 -22.55 1.81
CA MET A 1 23.42 -21.12 1.55
C MET A 1 23.12 -20.91 0.08
N VAL A 2 22.33 -19.92 -0.24
CA VAL A 2 21.97 -19.55 -1.61
C VAL A 2 22.75 -18.29 -2.01
N THR A 3 22.86 -18.01 -3.32
CA THR A 3 23.48 -16.76 -3.77
C THR A 3 22.53 -15.57 -3.56
N LEU A 4 23.09 -14.36 -3.55
CA LEU A 4 22.32 -13.11 -3.49
C LEU A 4 21.23 -13.06 -4.57
N GLU A 5 21.59 -13.43 -5.81
CA GLU A 5 20.65 -13.39 -6.95
C GLU A 5 19.55 -14.45 -6.84
N GLN A 6 19.83 -15.58 -6.17
CA GLN A 6 18.83 -16.63 -5.97
C GLN A 6 17.77 -16.21 -4.96
N LEU A 7 18.20 -15.64 -3.82
CA LEU A 7 17.26 -15.12 -2.81
C LEU A 7 16.52 -13.89 -3.33
N GLU A 8 17.24 -12.96 -3.98
CA GLU A 8 16.62 -11.79 -4.60
C GLU A 8 15.51 -12.18 -5.58
N ALA A 9 15.75 -13.21 -6.42
CA ALA A 9 14.76 -13.70 -7.38
C ALA A 9 13.48 -14.22 -6.68
N LEU A 10 13.63 -14.96 -5.58
CA LEU A 10 12.48 -15.46 -4.81
C LEU A 10 11.70 -14.29 -4.17
N ASP A 11 12.41 -13.37 -3.53
CA ASP A 11 11.80 -12.23 -2.85
C ASP A 11 11.12 -11.29 -3.83
N GLN A 12 11.74 -10.98 -4.97
CA GLN A 12 11.13 -10.16 -6.02
C GLN A 12 9.92 -10.87 -6.63
N LEU A 13 9.95 -12.19 -6.81
CA LEU A 13 8.79 -12.93 -7.30
C LEU A 13 7.59 -12.81 -6.34
N ILE A 14 7.83 -12.94 -5.04
CA ILE A 14 6.79 -12.79 -4.00
C ILE A 14 6.28 -11.34 -3.95
N TRP A 15 7.20 -10.38 -3.96
CA TRP A 15 6.87 -8.96 -3.84
C TRP A 15 6.13 -8.43 -5.07
N GLN A 16 6.64 -8.69 -6.28
CA GLN A 16 6.06 -8.20 -7.53
C GLN A 16 4.82 -8.99 -7.99
N ARG A 17 4.61 -10.22 -7.51
CA ARG A 17 3.56 -11.15 -7.94
C ARG A 17 3.55 -11.44 -9.44
N SER A 18 4.60 -11.05 -10.12
CA SER A 18 4.79 -11.17 -11.57
C SER A 18 6.22 -11.57 -11.86
N SER A 19 6.40 -12.70 -12.55
CA SER A 19 7.72 -13.14 -12.99
C SER A 19 8.33 -12.18 -14.03
N VAL A 20 7.51 -11.50 -14.81
CA VAL A 20 7.97 -10.46 -15.76
C VAL A 20 8.48 -9.24 -14.99
N ALA A 21 7.71 -8.71 -14.05
CA ALA A 21 8.14 -7.56 -13.25
C ALA A 21 9.36 -7.89 -12.37
N ALA A 22 9.40 -9.09 -11.77
CA ALA A 22 10.57 -9.57 -11.02
C ALA A 22 11.82 -9.68 -11.91
N ALA A 23 11.68 -10.16 -13.14
CA ALA A 23 12.78 -10.27 -14.10
C ALA A 23 13.33 -8.88 -14.49
N GLN A 24 12.46 -7.90 -14.73
CA GLN A 24 12.85 -6.51 -14.98
C GLN A 24 13.65 -5.92 -13.82
N ARG A 25 13.17 -6.14 -12.57
CA ARG A 25 13.85 -5.68 -11.35
C ARG A 25 15.21 -6.34 -11.13
N CYS A 26 15.35 -7.61 -11.49
CA CYS A 26 16.60 -8.37 -11.37
C CYS A 26 17.50 -8.30 -12.62
N PHE A 27 17.14 -7.48 -13.61
CA PHE A 27 17.89 -7.32 -14.88
C PHE A 27 18.21 -8.65 -15.54
N CYS A 28 17.23 -9.56 -15.61
CA CYS A 28 17.40 -10.88 -16.24
C CYS A 28 16.10 -11.31 -16.95
N ASP A 29 16.13 -12.46 -17.61
CA ASP A 29 14.95 -13.03 -18.26
C ASP A 29 14.02 -13.75 -17.27
N GLN A 30 12.75 -13.89 -17.66
CA GLN A 30 11.70 -14.51 -16.84
C GLN A 30 12.03 -15.96 -16.44
N SER A 31 12.67 -16.73 -17.32
CA SER A 31 13.05 -18.11 -17.04
C SER A 31 14.14 -18.19 -15.96
N SER A 32 15.06 -17.24 -15.97
CA SER A 32 16.12 -17.10 -14.97
C SER A 32 15.55 -16.78 -13.58
N ILE A 33 14.54 -15.89 -13.47
CA ILE A 33 13.85 -15.62 -12.21
C ILE A 33 13.23 -16.90 -11.65
N VAL A 34 12.46 -17.61 -12.45
CA VAL A 34 11.79 -18.84 -12.01
C VAL A 34 12.82 -19.90 -11.55
N ARG A 35 13.88 -20.11 -12.34
CA ARG A 35 14.93 -21.06 -12.02
C ARG A 35 15.68 -20.70 -10.74
N ARG A 36 16.05 -19.44 -10.53
CA ARG A 36 16.73 -18.95 -9.32
C ARG A 36 15.84 -19.11 -8.09
N ALA A 37 14.57 -18.70 -8.17
CA ALA A 37 13.60 -18.88 -7.10
C ALA A 37 13.39 -20.36 -6.73
N GLN A 38 13.29 -21.25 -7.73
CA GLN A 38 13.20 -22.69 -7.50
C GLN A 38 14.45 -23.26 -6.84
N SER A 39 15.65 -22.75 -7.19
CA SER A 39 16.90 -23.16 -6.53
C SER A 39 16.89 -22.78 -5.05
N THR A 40 16.40 -21.58 -4.71
CA THR A 40 16.23 -21.14 -3.31
C THR A 40 15.25 -22.05 -2.57
N LEU A 41 14.06 -22.28 -3.16
CA LEU A 41 13.04 -23.15 -2.54
C LEU A 41 13.58 -24.55 -2.29
N LYS A 42 14.31 -25.13 -3.25
CA LYS A 42 14.94 -26.44 -3.09
C LYS A 42 16.01 -26.46 -2.01
N ALA A 43 16.85 -25.43 -1.93
CA ALA A 43 17.91 -25.33 -0.91
C ALA A 43 17.37 -25.31 0.53
N PHE A 44 16.20 -24.72 0.73
CA PHE A 44 15.53 -24.63 2.04
C PHE A 44 14.41 -25.66 2.25
N GLY A 45 14.18 -26.58 1.31
CA GLY A 45 13.10 -27.58 1.40
C GLY A 45 11.69 -26.98 1.38
N LEU A 46 11.52 -25.83 0.74
CA LEU A 46 10.27 -25.08 0.71
C LEU A 46 9.49 -25.30 -0.61
N LYS A 47 8.19 -25.04 -0.54
CA LYS A 47 7.31 -24.95 -1.73
C LYS A 47 6.67 -23.58 -1.79
N LEU A 48 6.51 -23.05 -3.01
CA LEU A 48 5.80 -21.81 -3.27
C LEU A 48 4.44 -22.15 -3.88
N ILE A 49 3.37 -21.74 -3.20
CA ILE A 49 2.00 -21.87 -3.70
C ILE A 49 1.58 -20.51 -4.25
N ARG A 50 1.03 -20.54 -5.46
CA ARG A 50 0.44 -19.38 -6.12
C ARG A 50 -1.06 -19.36 -5.89
N GLY A 51 -1.51 -18.41 -5.06
CA GLY A 51 -2.92 -18.07 -4.89
C GLY A 51 -3.18 -16.62 -5.32
N SER A 52 -4.02 -15.92 -4.57
CA SER A 52 -4.12 -14.45 -4.64
C SER A 52 -2.80 -13.79 -4.25
N GLU A 53 -2.12 -14.38 -3.28
CA GLU A 53 -0.76 -14.07 -2.87
C GLU A 53 0.12 -15.31 -2.99
N TYR A 54 1.44 -15.11 -3.09
CA TYR A 54 2.38 -16.21 -3.00
C TYR A 54 2.59 -16.61 -1.55
N GLN A 55 2.47 -17.91 -1.25
CA GLN A 55 2.65 -18.46 0.08
C GLN A 55 3.76 -19.50 0.10
N LEU A 56 4.66 -19.40 1.07
CA LEU A 56 5.69 -20.41 1.32
C LEU A 56 5.13 -21.49 2.25
N LEU A 57 5.31 -22.75 1.86
CA LEU A 57 5.03 -23.91 2.69
C LEU A 57 6.33 -24.59 3.11
N GLY A 58 6.45 -24.91 4.39
CA GLY A 58 7.58 -25.55 4.99
C GLY A 58 8.15 -24.75 6.15
N ASP A 59 9.26 -25.20 6.73
CA ASP A 59 9.95 -24.47 7.78
C ASP A 59 10.81 -23.34 7.18
N CYS A 60 10.37 -22.10 7.37
CA CYS A 60 11.06 -20.92 6.86
C CYS A 60 12.16 -20.38 7.80
N SER A 61 12.48 -21.06 8.89
CA SER A 61 13.41 -20.55 9.92
C SER A 61 14.77 -20.14 9.36
N ILE A 62 15.37 -21.01 8.54
CA ILE A 62 16.69 -20.73 7.91
C ILE A 62 16.56 -19.63 6.84
N LEU A 63 15.50 -19.64 6.05
CA LEU A 63 15.24 -18.59 5.06
C LEU A 63 15.12 -17.21 5.72
N ARG A 64 14.48 -17.11 6.88
CA ARG A 64 14.37 -15.86 7.64
C ARG A 64 15.73 -15.34 8.12
N LEU A 65 16.61 -16.22 8.55
CA LEU A 65 18.00 -15.85 8.92
C LEU A 65 18.78 -15.34 7.69
N GLU A 66 18.65 -15.99 6.56
CA GLU A 66 19.28 -15.55 5.31
C GLU A 66 18.75 -14.16 4.88
N ARG A 67 17.43 -13.95 4.95
CA ARG A 67 16.81 -12.66 4.69
C ARG A 67 17.24 -11.56 5.66
N LEU A 68 17.48 -11.89 6.93
CA LEU A 68 18.03 -10.94 7.92
C LEU A 68 19.40 -10.43 7.48
N VAL A 69 20.29 -11.32 7.04
CA VAL A 69 21.62 -10.93 6.52
C VAL A 69 21.49 -10.02 5.31
N HIS A 70 20.58 -10.33 4.40
CA HIS A 70 20.33 -9.51 3.20
C HIS A 70 19.72 -8.15 3.54
N GLN A 71 18.81 -8.10 4.50
CA GLN A 71 18.23 -6.85 5.00
C GLN A 71 19.31 -5.95 5.63
N GLN A 72 20.17 -6.53 6.46
CA GLN A 72 21.31 -5.83 7.04
C GLN A 72 22.24 -5.25 5.93
N ALA A 73 22.48 -6.01 4.86
CA ALA A 73 23.28 -5.54 3.74
C ALA A 73 22.63 -4.34 3.01
N ARG A 74 21.29 -4.32 2.91
CA ARG A 74 20.54 -3.17 2.36
C ARG A 74 20.70 -1.93 3.26
N PHE A 75 20.54 -2.07 4.58
CA PHE A 75 20.73 -0.96 5.51
C PHE A 75 22.17 -0.44 5.55
N LEU A 76 23.15 -1.30 5.25
CA LEU A 76 24.56 -0.89 5.06
C LEU A 76 24.86 -0.28 3.68
N GLY A 77 23.83 -0.04 2.87
CA GLY A 77 23.96 0.61 1.56
C GLY A 77 24.58 -0.25 0.45
N ARG A 78 24.67 -1.58 0.65
CA ARG A 78 25.20 -2.51 -0.35
C ARG A 78 24.19 -2.87 -1.44
N LEU A 79 22.92 -2.74 -1.14
CA LEU A 79 21.77 -2.96 -2.03
C LEU A 79 20.74 -1.87 -1.76
N PRO A 80 19.85 -1.54 -2.71
CA PRO A 80 18.73 -0.63 -2.45
C PRO A 80 17.79 -1.21 -1.39
N LEU A 81 17.32 -0.36 -0.47
CA LEU A 81 16.22 -0.66 0.43
C LEU A 81 14.90 -0.77 -0.35
N ARG A 82 13.96 -1.52 0.18
CA ARG A 82 12.70 -1.82 -0.49
C ARG A 82 11.55 -1.14 0.25
N LEU A 83 10.91 -0.18 -0.44
CA LEU A 83 9.76 0.54 0.04
C LEU A 83 8.51 0.06 -0.70
N GLU A 84 7.50 -0.36 0.02
CA GLU A 84 6.17 -0.57 -0.53
C GLU A 84 5.25 0.57 -0.12
N ALA A 85 4.24 0.87 -0.91
CA ALA A 85 3.29 1.93 -0.62
C ALA A 85 1.90 1.59 -1.18
N THR A 86 0.87 2.28 -0.71
CA THR A 86 -0.44 2.23 -1.33
C THR A 86 -0.44 2.94 -2.67
N HIS A 87 -1.36 2.55 -3.54
CA HIS A 87 -1.45 3.07 -4.90
C HIS A 87 -1.57 4.61 -4.94
N TYR A 88 -2.36 5.18 -4.05
CA TYR A 88 -2.68 6.61 -4.05
C TYR A 88 -1.47 7.53 -3.85
N ILE A 89 -0.43 7.08 -3.14
CA ILE A 89 0.77 7.90 -2.91
C ILE A 89 1.90 7.59 -3.90
N ARG A 90 1.71 6.64 -4.81
CA ARG A 90 2.76 6.18 -5.73
C ARG A 90 3.40 7.33 -6.51
N GLU A 91 2.61 8.22 -7.09
CA GLU A 91 3.11 9.34 -7.89
C GLU A 91 3.95 10.28 -7.05
N ALA A 92 3.47 10.64 -5.86
CA ALA A 92 4.20 11.49 -4.93
C ALA A 92 5.55 10.87 -4.48
N LEU A 93 5.73 9.54 -4.56
CA LEU A 93 6.96 8.85 -4.20
C LEU A 93 7.87 8.55 -5.40
N SER A 94 7.35 8.61 -6.62
CA SER A 94 8.07 8.18 -7.83
C SER A 94 8.91 9.29 -8.45
N ASP A 95 8.51 10.56 -8.30
CA ASP A 95 9.18 11.69 -8.93
C ASP A 95 9.38 12.86 -7.95
N PRO A 96 10.61 13.17 -7.62
CA PRO A 96 11.85 12.41 -7.91
C PRO A 96 11.90 11.07 -7.14
N PRO A 97 12.62 10.05 -7.64
CA PRO A 97 12.75 8.77 -6.93
C PRO A 97 13.51 8.95 -5.60
N ILE A 98 13.08 8.20 -4.57
CA ILE A 98 13.69 8.26 -3.24
C ILE A 98 15.07 7.63 -3.30
N ARG A 99 16.09 8.41 -2.96
CA ARG A 99 17.49 7.96 -3.04
C ARG A 99 17.77 6.78 -2.10
N GLY A 100 18.34 5.73 -2.65
CA GLY A 100 18.71 4.51 -1.91
C GLY A 100 17.54 3.55 -1.68
N TRP A 101 16.33 3.88 -2.14
CA TRP A 101 15.15 3.06 -2.02
C TRP A 101 14.61 2.61 -3.38
N SER A 102 14.13 1.39 -3.43
CA SER A 102 13.42 0.82 -4.58
C SER A 102 11.94 0.77 -4.25
N LEU A 103 11.14 1.61 -4.92
CA LEU A 103 9.68 1.64 -4.72
C LEU A 103 9.06 0.38 -5.33
N GLY A 104 8.14 -0.24 -4.60
CA GLY A 104 7.40 -1.42 -5.00
C GLY A 104 6.38 -1.18 -6.11
N PRO A 105 5.59 -2.21 -6.44
CA PRO A 105 4.54 -2.09 -7.45
C PRO A 105 3.35 -1.23 -6.98
N CYS A 106 3.26 -0.91 -5.69
CA CYS A 106 2.17 -0.15 -5.07
C CYS A 106 0.79 -0.78 -5.37
N HIS A 107 0.73 -2.10 -5.36
CA HIS A 107 -0.53 -2.81 -5.53
C HIS A 107 -1.36 -2.78 -4.25
N HIS A 108 -2.67 -2.74 -4.40
CA HIS A 108 -3.57 -2.95 -3.28
C HIS A 108 -3.46 -4.40 -2.80
N ARG A 109 -3.12 -4.54 -1.52
CA ARG A 109 -3.06 -5.82 -0.82
C ARG A 109 -3.66 -5.63 0.57
N GLY A 110 -4.20 -6.71 1.14
CA GLY A 110 -4.67 -6.66 2.51
C GLY A 110 -3.54 -6.34 3.50
N TYR A 111 -3.91 -5.65 4.54
CA TYR A 111 -3.07 -5.25 5.65
C TYR A 111 -2.15 -6.37 6.17
N SER A 112 -2.69 -7.57 6.43
CA SER A 112 -1.94 -8.73 6.91
C SER A 112 -0.83 -9.17 5.93
N THR A 113 -1.05 -9.02 4.62
CA THR A 113 -0.05 -9.34 3.60
C THR A 113 1.15 -8.41 3.68
N PHE A 114 0.92 -7.11 3.86
CA PHE A 114 2.01 -6.14 3.97
C PHE A 114 2.82 -6.33 5.26
N LEU A 115 2.16 -6.58 6.39
CA LEU A 115 2.86 -6.92 7.63
C LEU A 115 3.69 -8.19 7.46
N GLY A 116 3.16 -9.20 6.78
CA GLY A 116 3.89 -10.41 6.44
C GLY A 116 5.13 -10.15 5.58
N LEU A 117 5.07 -9.24 4.61
CA LEU A 117 6.24 -8.86 3.80
C LEU A 117 7.33 -8.17 4.63
N LEU A 118 6.95 -7.34 5.61
CA LEU A 118 7.89 -6.72 6.57
C LEU A 118 8.51 -7.78 7.49
N GLN A 119 7.69 -8.65 8.11
CA GLN A 119 8.15 -9.72 9.02
C GLN A 119 9.07 -10.71 8.32
N GLU A 120 8.75 -11.06 7.08
CA GLU A 120 9.59 -11.92 6.24
C GLU A 120 10.77 -11.17 5.61
N ARG A 121 10.98 -9.88 5.94
CA ARG A 121 12.10 -9.04 5.47
C ARG A 121 12.19 -8.94 3.94
N ILE A 122 11.08 -9.15 3.26
CA ILE A 122 10.97 -8.99 1.80
C ILE A 122 10.92 -7.52 1.44
N VAL A 123 10.26 -6.69 2.25
CA VAL A 123 10.31 -5.22 2.19
C VAL A 123 10.89 -4.65 3.47
N ASP A 124 11.45 -3.45 3.41
CA ASP A 124 12.12 -2.80 4.54
C ASP A 124 11.24 -1.75 5.20
N ALA A 125 10.32 -1.16 4.43
CA ALA A 125 9.35 -0.19 4.91
C ALA A 125 8.06 -0.26 4.07
N TRP A 126 6.95 0.12 4.67
CA TRP A 126 5.65 0.22 4.00
C TRP A 126 4.93 1.50 4.39
N ILE A 127 4.46 2.26 3.39
CA ILE A 127 3.58 3.41 3.59
C ILE A 127 2.14 2.96 3.31
N THR A 128 1.30 3.04 4.34
CA THR A 128 -0.13 2.75 4.25
C THR A 128 -0.95 4.02 4.24
N SER A 129 -2.04 4.04 3.48
CA SER A 129 -3.08 5.07 3.54
C SER A 129 -4.25 4.68 4.45
N ASP A 130 -4.17 3.53 5.10
CA ASP A 130 -5.18 3.04 6.03
C ASP A 130 -4.73 3.28 7.47
N LEU A 131 -5.22 4.35 8.06
CA LEU A 131 -4.89 4.73 9.44
C LEU A 131 -5.76 4.04 10.50
N GLN A 132 -6.81 3.35 10.08
CA GLN A 132 -7.74 2.66 10.97
C GLN A 132 -7.21 1.27 11.37
N ASP A 133 -6.47 0.63 10.46
CA ASP A 133 -5.92 -0.72 10.63
C ASP A 133 -4.40 -0.72 10.92
N LEU A 134 -3.89 0.25 11.69
CA LEU A 134 -2.47 0.32 12.05
C LEU A 134 -2.08 -0.80 13.04
N PRO A 135 -0.84 -1.36 12.95
CA PRO A 135 -0.43 -2.45 13.84
C PRO A 135 -0.25 -1.98 15.29
N GLU A 136 -0.85 -2.69 16.22
CA GLU A 136 -0.64 -2.49 17.66
C GLU A 136 0.58 -3.25 18.20
N SER A 137 1.13 -4.17 17.42
CA SER A 137 2.27 -5.02 17.82
C SER A 137 3.52 -4.19 18.09
N ARG A 138 4.22 -4.51 19.18
CA ARG A 138 5.52 -3.89 19.53
C ARG A 138 6.65 -4.23 18.53
N GLU A 139 6.44 -5.19 17.65
CA GLU A 139 7.39 -5.55 16.60
C GLU A 139 7.55 -4.43 15.57
N PHE A 140 6.49 -3.65 15.34
CA PHE A 140 6.49 -2.56 14.38
C PHE A 140 6.65 -1.20 15.07
N ALA A 141 7.27 -0.28 14.36
CA ALA A 141 7.18 1.15 14.61
C ALA A 141 6.27 1.75 13.54
N VAL A 142 5.33 2.60 13.99
CA VAL A 142 4.38 3.31 13.15
C VAL A 142 4.69 4.79 13.29
N ILE A 143 4.94 5.47 12.18
CA ILE A 143 5.24 6.90 12.11
C ILE A 143 4.16 7.54 11.24
N ARG A 144 3.29 8.35 11.83
CA ARG A 144 2.34 9.15 11.05
C ARG A 144 3.08 10.18 10.23
N LEU A 145 2.74 10.25 8.96
CA LEU A 145 3.37 11.17 8.01
C LEU A 145 2.51 12.43 7.86
N TRP A 146 1.26 12.26 7.46
CA TRP A 146 0.28 13.34 7.31
C TRP A 146 -1.14 12.80 7.35
N ASP A 147 -2.07 13.70 7.59
CA ASP A 147 -3.50 13.46 7.64
C ASP A 147 -4.22 14.40 6.67
N TRP A 148 -5.37 13.96 6.18
CA TRP A 148 -6.34 14.75 5.43
C TRP A 148 -7.78 14.35 5.77
N PRO A 149 -8.76 15.24 5.55
CA PRO A 149 -10.17 14.88 5.66
C PRO A 149 -10.53 13.83 4.59
N GLY A 150 -11.27 12.81 4.99
CA GLY A 150 -11.91 11.89 4.07
C GLY A 150 -13.08 12.56 3.37
N GLU A 151 -13.18 12.37 2.07
CA GLU A 151 -14.21 12.95 1.22
C GLU A 151 -15.09 11.85 0.61
N LEU A 152 -16.36 12.13 0.40
CA LEU A 152 -17.19 11.33 -0.50
C LEU A 152 -16.92 11.79 -1.92
N VAL A 153 -16.65 10.83 -2.80
CA VAL A 153 -16.30 11.09 -4.20
C VAL A 153 -17.25 10.36 -5.13
N VAL A 154 -17.59 11.02 -6.25
CA VAL A 154 -18.50 10.50 -7.27
C VAL A 154 -18.02 10.88 -8.66
N HIS A 155 -18.55 10.21 -9.67
CA HIS A 155 -18.36 10.65 -11.07
C HIS A 155 -18.96 12.07 -11.27
N PRO A 156 -18.34 12.98 -12.08
CA PRO A 156 -18.85 14.34 -12.30
C PRO A 156 -20.27 14.42 -12.87
N LEU A 157 -20.77 13.35 -13.49
CA LEU A 157 -22.16 13.25 -13.98
C LEU A 157 -23.10 12.53 -12.98
N HIS A 158 -22.66 12.29 -11.74
CA HIS A 158 -23.52 11.77 -10.69
C HIS A 158 -24.63 12.78 -10.34
N PRO A 159 -25.88 12.35 -10.05
CA PRO A 159 -26.97 13.28 -9.74
C PRO A 159 -26.72 14.24 -8.58
N LEU A 160 -25.84 13.88 -7.64
CA LEU A 160 -25.47 14.75 -6.51
C LEU A 160 -24.22 15.59 -6.77
N ALA A 161 -23.56 15.45 -7.92
CA ALA A 161 -22.36 16.23 -8.22
C ALA A 161 -22.72 17.73 -8.34
N GLY A 162 -22.02 18.58 -7.57
CA GLY A 162 -22.27 20.03 -7.54
C GLY A 162 -23.48 20.48 -6.70
N GLU A 163 -24.25 19.55 -6.14
CA GLU A 163 -25.31 19.90 -5.18
C GLU A 163 -24.68 20.30 -3.83
N THR A 164 -25.30 21.26 -3.15
CA THR A 164 -24.85 21.77 -1.82
C THR A 164 -25.91 21.52 -0.75
N GLY A 165 -25.46 21.43 0.50
CA GLY A 165 -26.36 21.22 1.63
C GLY A 165 -27.04 19.85 1.61
N LEU A 166 -26.35 18.85 1.10
CA LEU A 166 -26.84 17.47 1.02
C LEU A 166 -27.28 16.94 2.39
N SER A 167 -28.39 16.22 2.40
CA SER A 167 -28.87 15.49 3.56
C SER A 167 -28.48 14.01 3.49
N ARG A 168 -28.54 13.31 4.61
CA ARG A 168 -28.32 11.87 4.65
C ARG A 168 -29.27 11.12 3.69
N SER A 169 -30.56 11.54 3.65
CA SER A 169 -31.55 10.93 2.79
C SER A 169 -31.25 11.09 1.28
N ASP A 170 -30.47 12.09 0.90
CA ASP A 170 -30.03 12.24 -0.49
C ASP A 170 -28.97 11.20 -0.83
N LEU A 171 -28.04 10.94 0.07
CA LEU A 171 -27.00 9.93 -0.09
C LEU A 171 -27.56 8.50 -0.10
N ASP A 172 -28.54 8.21 0.77
CA ASP A 172 -29.16 6.87 0.89
C ASP A 172 -29.89 6.41 -0.37
N ARG A 173 -30.10 7.29 -1.33
CA ARG A 173 -30.71 6.96 -2.63
C ARG A 173 -29.73 6.28 -3.59
N PHE A 174 -28.43 6.27 -3.27
CA PHE A 174 -27.37 5.78 -4.14
C PHE A 174 -26.56 4.68 -3.46
N PRO A 175 -26.07 3.69 -4.22
CA PRO A 175 -25.15 2.71 -3.68
C PRO A 175 -23.85 3.36 -3.22
N SER A 176 -23.26 2.85 -2.12
CA SER A 176 -21.97 3.30 -1.64
C SER A 176 -20.96 2.16 -1.62
N LEU A 177 -19.76 2.43 -2.12
CA LEU A 177 -18.68 1.48 -2.21
C LEU A 177 -17.83 1.49 -0.95
N ILE A 178 -17.33 0.32 -0.56
CA ILE A 178 -16.40 0.15 0.56
C ILE A 178 -15.37 -0.92 0.21
N LEU A 179 -14.17 -0.78 0.75
CA LEU A 179 -13.15 -1.82 0.66
C LEU A 179 -13.60 -3.10 1.39
N PRO A 180 -13.20 -4.28 0.91
CA PRO A 180 -13.56 -5.56 1.54
C PRO A 180 -13.12 -5.61 3.00
N ALA A 181 -14.04 -5.96 3.89
CA ALA A 181 -13.80 -6.03 5.34
C ALA A 181 -12.73 -7.06 5.72
N GLU A 182 -12.54 -8.09 4.89
CA GLU A 182 -11.47 -9.08 5.10
C GLU A 182 -10.06 -8.49 4.92
N LEU A 183 -9.95 -7.38 4.17
CA LEU A 183 -8.68 -6.70 3.92
C LEU A 183 -8.48 -5.48 4.83
N TYR A 184 -9.57 -4.79 5.17
CA TYR A 184 -9.59 -3.53 5.90
C TYR A 184 -10.72 -3.52 6.95
N PRO A 185 -10.62 -4.35 8.01
CA PRO A 185 -11.73 -4.59 8.94
C PRO A 185 -12.15 -3.34 9.71
N GLU A 186 -11.21 -2.54 10.22
CA GLU A 186 -11.54 -1.36 11.01
C GLU A 186 -12.05 -0.21 10.14
N LEU A 187 -11.44 0.03 8.99
CA LEU A 187 -11.93 1.02 8.03
C LEU A 187 -13.36 0.67 7.59
N ALA A 188 -13.61 -0.59 7.24
CA ALA A 188 -14.95 -1.05 6.88
C ALA A 188 -15.95 -0.84 8.01
N ARG A 189 -15.58 -1.16 9.25
CA ARG A 189 -16.42 -0.95 10.44
C ARG A 189 -16.75 0.51 10.64
N VAL A 190 -15.77 1.41 10.54
CA VAL A 190 -15.94 2.86 10.74
C VAL A 190 -16.86 3.44 9.66
N VAL A 191 -16.61 3.12 8.38
CA VAL A 191 -17.41 3.59 7.25
C VAL A 191 -18.85 3.05 7.34
N HIS A 192 -19.02 1.76 7.71
CA HIS A 192 -20.32 1.16 7.91
C HIS A 192 -21.09 1.80 9.08
N ALA A 193 -20.42 2.13 10.20
CA ALA A 193 -21.04 2.81 11.33
C ALA A 193 -21.56 4.22 10.95
N LYS A 194 -20.99 4.84 9.92
CA LYS A 194 -21.49 6.08 9.32
C LYS A 194 -22.62 5.83 8.31
N GLY A 195 -23.05 4.58 8.13
CA GLY A 195 -24.15 4.15 7.28
C GLY A 195 -23.78 3.96 5.81
N PHE A 196 -22.50 3.99 5.45
CA PHE A 196 -22.02 3.72 4.08
C PHE A 196 -21.58 2.26 3.93
N GLY A 197 -21.40 1.81 2.68
CA GLY A 197 -20.92 0.46 2.38
C GLY A 197 -21.97 -0.63 2.53
N GLN A 198 -23.26 -0.29 2.52
CA GLN A 198 -24.33 -1.28 2.59
C GLN A 198 -24.42 -2.18 1.35
N ILE A 199 -23.85 -1.75 0.24
CA ILE A 199 -23.82 -2.48 -1.03
C ILE A 199 -22.36 -2.48 -1.53
N SER A 200 -21.49 -3.24 -0.87
CA SER A 200 -20.20 -3.58 -1.46
C SER A 200 -20.41 -4.75 -2.42
N GLN A 201 -20.22 -4.50 -3.72
CA GLN A 201 -20.23 -5.58 -4.72
C GLN A 201 -18.83 -6.18 -4.94
N LEU A 202 -17.81 -5.62 -4.31
CA LEU A 202 -16.43 -6.13 -4.40
C LEU A 202 -16.27 -7.32 -3.46
N GLN A 203 -16.25 -8.53 -4.02
CA GLN A 203 -15.84 -9.73 -3.30
C GLN A 203 -14.32 -9.79 -3.10
N ARG A 204 -13.57 -9.06 -3.92
CA ARG A 204 -12.13 -8.96 -3.88
C ARG A 204 -11.71 -7.59 -4.41
N TYR A 205 -10.80 -6.91 -3.70
CA TYR A 205 -10.26 -5.66 -4.18
C TYR A 205 -9.23 -5.90 -5.30
N ASP A 206 -9.46 -5.29 -6.43
CA ASP A 206 -8.46 -4.95 -7.43
C ASP A 206 -8.77 -3.55 -7.98
N LEU A 207 -7.73 -2.84 -8.40
CA LEU A 207 -7.86 -1.44 -8.79
C LEU A 207 -8.84 -1.26 -9.96
N GLY A 208 -8.78 -2.12 -10.97
CA GLY A 208 -9.66 -2.01 -12.14
C GLY A 208 -11.13 -2.20 -11.79
N SER A 209 -11.46 -3.11 -10.88
CA SER A 209 -12.83 -3.29 -10.39
C SER A 209 -13.30 -2.10 -9.55
N TRP A 210 -12.43 -1.53 -8.73
CA TRP A 210 -12.72 -0.32 -7.95
C TRP A 210 -13.00 0.87 -8.86
N ASP A 211 -12.10 1.17 -9.79
CA ASP A 211 -12.24 2.28 -10.74
C ASP A 211 -13.50 2.12 -11.58
N GLY A 212 -13.81 0.92 -12.06
CA GLY A 212 -15.02 0.64 -12.82
C GLY A 212 -16.30 0.97 -12.06
N LEU A 213 -16.35 0.73 -10.74
CA LEU A 213 -17.50 1.04 -9.90
C LEU A 213 -17.57 2.52 -9.52
N THR A 214 -16.45 3.20 -9.31
CA THR A 214 -16.44 4.64 -9.03
C THR A 214 -16.79 5.49 -10.25
N GLN A 215 -16.66 4.94 -11.45
CA GLN A 215 -16.98 5.60 -12.72
C GLN A 215 -18.41 5.34 -13.23
N ASP A 216 -19.23 4.59 -12.54
CA ASP A 216 -20.56 4.16 -13.01
C ASP A 216 -21.67 5.23 -12.93
N ARG A 217 -21.36 6.46 -12.52
CA ARG A 217 -22.29 7.61 -12.38
C ARG A 217 -23.37 7.44 -11.31
N ALA A 218 -23.41 6.36 -10.56
CA ALA A 218 -24.42 6.11 -9.54
C ALA A 218 -23.80 5.79 -8.17
N THR A 219 -22.57 5.29 -8.15
CA THR A 219 -21.93 4.82 -6.93
C THR A 219 -21.19 5.95 -6.22
N ILE A 220 -21.47 6.11 -4.93
CA ILE A 220 -20.71 6.98 -4.02
C ILE A 220 -19.51 6.17 -3.51
N SER A 221 -18.32 6.74 -3.59
CA SER A 221 -17.11 6.19 -3.02
C SER A 221 -16.51 7.17 -2.01
N TYR A 222 -15.37 6.83 -1.44
CA TYR A 222 -14.61 7.73 -0.57
C TYR A 222 -13.17 7.85 -1.07
N GLY A 223 -12.59 8.98 -0.79
CA GLY A 223 -11.24 9.32 -1.20
C GLY A 223 -10.70 10.48 -0.37
N SER A 224 -9.78 11.18 -0.97
CA SER A 224 -9.18 12.40 -0.44
C SER A 224 -8.92 13.36 -1.59
N SER A 225 -8.48 14.57 -1.28
CA SER A 225 -8.02 15.52 -2.29
C SER A 225 -6.92 14.96 -3.20
N LEU A 226 -6.09 14.05 -2.68
CA LEU A 226 -5.08 13.36 -3.48
C LEU A 226 -5.72 12.38 -4.49
N THR A 227 -6.78 11.67 -4.09
CA THR A 227 -7.56 10.82 -5.00
C THR A 227 -8.14 11.62 -6.16
N LEU A 228 -8.67 12.82 -5.88
CA LEU A 228 -9.21 13.72 -6.89
C LEU A 228 -8.14 14.29 -7.84
N GLU A 229 -6.92 14.49 -7.34
CA GLU A 229 -5.79 14.90 -8.20
C GLU A 229 -5.39 13.78 -9.19
N LEU A 230 -5.47 12.51 -8.74
CA LEU A 230 -5.08 11.36 -9.55
C LEU A 230 -6.13 10.93 -10.57
N ASP A 231 -7.41 11.18 -10.31
CA ASP A 231 -8.51 10.80 -11.22
C ASP A 231 -9.42 11.98 -11.52
N ALA A 232 -9.23 12.57 -12.71
CA ALA A 232 -10.06 13.67 -13.21
C ALA A 232 -11.53 13.30 -13.45
N ASN A 233 -11.90 12.01 -13.40
CA ASN A 233 -13.28 11.54 -13.50
C ASN A 233 -13.97 11.44 -12.13
N LEU A 234 -13.38 12.00 -11.10
CA LEU A 234 -13.97 12.08 -9.76
C LEU A 234 -14.15 13.54 -9.33
N THR A 235 -15.20 13.79 -8.56
CA THR A 235 -15.44 15.05 -7.86
C THR A 235 -15.93 14.79 -6.47
N SER A 236 -15.63 15.68 -5.51
CA SER A 236 -16.12 15.55 -4.14
C SER A 236 -17.59 15.99 -4.03
N LEU A 237 -18.31 15.38 -3.08
CA LEU A 237 -19.62 15.85 -2.64
C LEU A 237 -19.45 16.87 -1.50
N ASP A 238 -20.37 17.84 -1.43
CA ASP A 238 -20.48 18.77 -0.29
C ASP A 238 -21.07 18.05 0.94
N TRP A 239 -20.26 17.15 1.50
CA TRP A 239 -20.62 16.32 2.64
C TRP A 239 -19.41 16.03 3.51
N ASP A 240 -19.47 16.40 4.79
CA ASP A 240 -18.44 16.01 5.76
C ASP A 240 -18.60 14.53 6.14
N LEU A 241 -17.69 13.69 5.65
CA LEU A 241 -17.65 12.27 6.02
C LEU A 241 -17.28 12.09 7.49
N GLY A 242 -16.65 13.09 8.14
CA GLY A 242 -16.17 13.01 9.52
C GLY A 242 -15.17 11.86 9.71
N LEU A 243 -14.37 11.57 8.70
CA LEU A 243 -13.31 10.56 8.70
C LEU A 243 -11.98 11.24 8.40
N THR A 244 -10.96 10.91 9.16
CA THR A 244 -9.59 11.34 8.87
C THR A 244 -8.86 10.19 8.19
N GLY A 245 -8.41 10.42 6.96
CA GLY A 245 -7.46 9.59 6.25
C GLY A 245 -6.04 10.12 6.45
N GLY A 246 -5.08 9.53 5.76
CA GLY A 246 -3.67 9.96 5.81
C GLY A 246 -2.73 8.81 5.55
N GLU A 247 -1.43 9.08 5.64
CA GLU A 247 -0.39 8.07 5.50
C GLU A 247 0.39 7.85 6.78
N ALA A 248 0.78 6.59 6.97
CA ALA A 248 1.72 6.19 8.01
C ALA A 248 2.82 5.29 7.41
N LEU A 249 4.06 5.51 7.84
CA LEU A 249 5.20 4.65 7.57
C LEU A 249 5.28 3.56 8.63
N ILE A 250 5.35 2.31 8.21
CA ILE A 250 5.47 1.14 9.07
C ILE A 250 6.79 0.45 8.76
N VAL A 251 7.58 0.18 9.80
CA VAL A 251 8.87 -0.50 9.72
C VAL A 251 9.00 -1.49 10.87
N LEU A 252 9.87 -2.48 10.73
CA LEU A 252 10.27 -3.27 11.90
C LEU A 252 11.01 -2.35 12.90
N ARG A 253 10.61 -2.38 14.17
CA ARG A 253 11.11 -1.48 15.21
C ARG A 253 12.64 -1.52 15.39
N GLU A 254 13.24 -2.65 15.16
CA GLU A 254 14.71 -2.82 15.25
C GLU A 254 15.49 -1.96 14.26
N TRP A 255 14.84 -1.47 13.19
CA TRP A 255 15.47 -0.63 12.16
C TRP A 255 15.18 0.88 12.31
N LEU A 256 14.38 1.26 13.32
CA LEU A 256 13.89 2.63 13.48
C LEU A 256 15.02 3.68 13.54
N GLU A 257 16.14 3.32 14.17
CA GLU A 257 17.27 4.24 14.37
C GLU A 257 18.33 4.18 13.26
N GLN A 258 18.07 3.43 12.19
CA GLN A 258 19.03 3.32 11.08
C GLN A 258 19.14 4.64 10.30
N PRO A 259 20.36 5.08 9.96
CA PRO A 259 20.55 6.34 9.21
C PRO A 259 19.79 6.39 7.88
N ALA A 260 19.68 5.26 7.20
CA ALA A 260 18.94 5.18 5.94
C ALA A 260 17.44 5.44 6.11
N LEU A 261 16.86 5.11 7.28
CA LEU A 261 15.46 5.42 7.58
C LEU A 261 15.29 6.91 7.92
N GLN A 262 16.25 7.54 8.60
CA GLN A 262 16.21 8.98 8.84
C GLN A 262 16.27 9.78 7.54
N LEU A 263 17.08 9.35 6.58
CA LEU A 263 17.11 9.94 5.24
C LEU A 263 15.79 9.76 4.48
N LEU A 264 15.09 8.63 4.67
CA LEU A 264 13.75 8.44 4.13
C LEU A 264 12.76 9.42 4.76
N LEU A 265 12.79 9.59 6.08
CA LEU A 265 11.90 10.52 6.79
C LEU A 265 12.14 11.97 6.37
N ASP A 266 13.39 12.37 6.14
CA ASP A 266 13.73 13.70 5.63
C ASP A 266 13.20 13.93 4.21
N ASP A 267 13.29 12.92 3.33
CA ASP A 267 12.70 12.95 1.98
C ASP A 267 11.17 13.03 2.04
N LEU A 268 10.54 12.23 2.91
CA LEU A 268 9.10 12.25 3.11
C LEU A 268 8.60 13.58 3.69
N ARG A 269 9.36 14.21 4.61
CA ARG A 269 9.07 15.56 5.12
C ARG A 269 9.10 16.60 3.99
N TRP A 270 10.10 16.53 3.12
CA TRP A 270 10.15 17.42 1.95
C TRP A 270 8.91 17.24 1.06
N ARG A 271 8.51 15.99 0.77
CA ARG A 271 7.29 15.69 -0.01
C ARG A 271 6.02 16.17 0.67
N GLN A 272 5.91 16.00 1.98
CA GLN A 272 4.82 16.54 2.78
C GLN A 272 4.65 18.05 2.55
N LEU A 273 5.74 18.82 2.59
CA LEU A 273 5.69 20.26 2.35
C LEU A 273 5.21 20.60 0.92
N GLN A 274 5.62 19.82 -0.08
CA GLN A 274 5.14 19.99 -1.46
C GLN A 274 3.64 19.66 -1.59
N LEU A 275 3.18 18.60 -0.93
CA LEU A 275 1.77 18.23 -0.89
C LEU A 275 0.93 19.31 -0.17
N GLN A 276 1.39 19.85 0.95
CA GLN A 276 0.70 20.92 1.68
C GLN A 276 0.52 22.21 0.87
N GLN A 277 1.45 22.52 -0.02
CA GLN A 277 1.31 23.68 -0.92
C GLN A 277 0.14 23.51 -1.89
N ARG A 278 -0.13 22.29 -2.35
CA ARG A 278 -1.23 21.96 -3.27
C ARG A 278 -2.53 21.63 -2.54
N HIS A 279 -2.43 21.08 -1.36
CA HIS A 279 -3.53 20.62 -0.50
C HIS A 279 -3.43 21.25 0.89
N PRO A 280 -3.89 22.52 1.08
CA PRO A 280 -3.74 23.24 2.36
C PRO A 280 -4.45 22.57 3.55
N GLN A 281 -5.43 21.68 3.30
CA GLN A 281 -6.13 20.91 4.31
C GLN A 281 -5.31 19.73 4.85
N LEU A 282 -4.17 19.39 4.24
CA LEU A 282 -3.27 18.36 4.72
C LEU A 282 -2.55 18.81 5.99
N VAL A 283 -2.63 17.99 7.04
CA VAL A 283 -1.94 18.22 8.32
C VAL A 283 -0.69 17.32 8.37
N GLY A 284 0.48 17.91 8.44
CA GLY A 284 1.74 17.17 8.52
C GLY A 284 2.12 16.80 9.95
N HIS A 285 2.84 15.68 10.10
CA HIS A 285 3.33 15.17 11.39
C HIS A 285 4.86 14.96 11.42
N LEU A 286 5.58 15.21 10.31
CA LEU A 286 7.04 15.08 10.23
C LEU A 286 7.81 16.38 10.54
#